data_cfbc88bb4db840aec5bf781963baa8ad
#
_entry.id   cfbc88bb4db840aec5bf781963baa8ad
#
_cell.length_a   1.000
_cell.length_b   1.000
_cell.length_c   1.000
_cell.angle_alpha   90.00
_cell.angle_beta   90.00
_cell.angle_gamma   90.00
#
_symmetry.space_group_name_H-M   'P 1'
#
loop_
_entity.id
_entity.type
_entity.pdbx_description
1 polymer ?
#
loop_
_entity_poly.entity_id
_entity_poly.type
_entity_poly.pdbx_seq_one_letter_code
_entity_poly.pdbx_strand_id
1 'polypeptide(L)'
;MAALYEQYGVSPLIMADGPAGLRLQQNYEVDRETDTVYGIGVLGSLENGYLRTDEIHENADRYYQFCTAFPVGTALAQTWDIALVEKVGIAVAEEMEEFHIDLWLAPGLNIQRNPLCGRNFEYYSAFRNHGSSHDKRSAEQTWLRCYR
;
A
#
# COMPACT_ATOMS: atom_id res chain seq x y z
N MET A 1 3.04 20.70 0.92
CA MET A 1 1.90 20.78 -0.03
C MET A 1 0.54 20.60 0.64
N ALA A 2 0.41 19.78 1.68
CA ALA A 2 -0.87 19.57 2.40
C ALA A 2 -1.49 20.87 2.96
N ALA A 3 -0.69 21.72 3.58
CA ALA A 3 -1.15 22.98 4.18
C ALA A 3 -1.84 23.96 3.20
N LEU A 4 -1.62 23.82 1.89
CA LEU A 4 -2.25 24.69 0.87
C LEU A 4 -3.74 24.41 0.68
N TYR A 5 -4.22 23.23 1.05
CA TYR A 5 -5.60 22.80 0.82
C TYR A 5 -6.47 22.91 2.08
N GLU A 6 -5.86 22.97 3.27
CA GLU A 6 -6.60 23.10 4.55
C GLU A 6 -7.47 24.35 4.58
N GLN A 7 -6.99 25.46 4.00
CA GLN A 7 -7.77 26.70 3.88
C GLN A 7 -9.08 26.54 3.08
N TYR A 8 -9.21 25.47 2.28
CA TYR A 8 -10.41 25.15 1.51
C TYR A 8 -11.23 24.02 2.15
N GLY A 9 -10.89 23.60 3.37
CA GLY A 9 -11.54 22.48 4.07
C GLY A 9 -11.25 21.09 3.48
N VAL A 10 -10.17 20.97 2.72
CA VAL A 10 -9.72 19.69 2.15
C VAL A 10 -8.64 19.12 3.06
N SER A 11 -8.94 18.02 3.74
CA SER A 11 -7.96 17.28 4.53
C SER A 11 -6.93 16.58 3.63
N PRO A 12 -5.65 16.56 4.00
CA PRO A 12 -4.65 15.77 3.29
C PRO A 12 -5.00 14.26 3.41
N LEU A 13 -4.83 13.52 2.33
CA LEU A 13 -4.95 12.06 2.32
C LEU A 13 -3.54 11.44 2.32
N ILE A 14 -3.32 10.54 3.25
CA ILE A 14 -2.10 9.73 3.30
C ILE A 14 -2.34 8.45 2.51
N MET A 15 -1.55 8.27 1.45
CA MET A 15 -1.70 7.14 0.55
C MET A 15 -0.48 6.23 0.63
N ALA A 16 -0.72 4.92 0.65
CA ALA A 16 0.32 3.91 0.56
C ALA A 16 0.15 3.04 -0.69
N ASP A 17 1.27 2.76 -1.35
CA ASP A 17 1.35 1.75 -2.40
C ASP A 17 1.57 0.36 -1.77
N GLY A 18 1.43 -0.69 -2.57
CA GLY A 18 1.80 -2.05 -2.20
C GLY A 18 0.75 -3.11 -2.47
N PRO A 19 0.75 -3.70 -3.68
CA PRO A 19 -0.23 -4.74 -4.05
C PRO A 19 -0.08 -6.04 -3.25
N ALA A 20 1.02 -6.21 -2.53
CA ALA A 20 1.27 -7.36 -1.64
C ALA A 20 1.41 -6.95 -0.16
N GLY A 21 0.64 -5.98 0.28
CA GLY A 21 0.68 -5.35 1.60
C GLY A 21 1.16 -3.91 1.55
N LEU A 22 1.02 -3.17 2.64
CA LEU A 22 1.42 -1.76 2.69
C LEU A 22 2.92 -1.61 2.45
N ARG A 23 3.29 -0.65 1.62
CA ARG A 23 4.68 -0.33 1.32
C ARG A 23 5.04 1.01 1.91
N LEU A 24 5.46 0.97 3.17
CA LEU A 24 5.89 2.14 3.92
C LEU A 24 7.42 2.18 4.02
N GLN A 25 7.95 3.35 4.32
CA GLN A 25 9.35 3.49 4.68
C GLN A 25 9.60 2.75 5.99
N GLN A 26 10.59 1.85 6.01
CA GLN A 26 10.82 0.95 7.14
C GLN A 26 11.29 1.68 8.40
N ASN A 27 12.04 2.78 8.25
CA ASN A 27 12.51 3.58 9.36
C ASN A 27 12.51 5.06 9.01
N TYR A 28 12.37 5.90 10.02
CA TYR A 28 12.49 7.35 9.95
C TYR A 28 13.06 7.87 11.26
N GLU A 29 13.58 9.07 11.26
CA GLU A 29 14.11 9.72 12.46
C GLU A 29 13.29 10.97 12.77
N VAL A 30 13.12 11.27 14.04
CA VAL A 30 12.43 12.47 14.52
C VAL A 30 13.38 13.23 15.41
N ASP A 31 13.63 14.48 15.07
CA ASP A 31 14.45 15.38 15.90
C ASP A 31 13.77 15.65 17.24
N ARG A 32 14.54 15.56 18.33
CA ARG A 32 14.04 15.66 19.71
C ARG A 32 13.59 17.05 20.11
N GLU A 33 14.11 18.08 19.44
CA GLU A 33 13.85 19.49 19.82
C GLU A 33 12.82 20.13 18.89
N THR A 34 12.87 19.76 17.60
CA THR A 34 12.06 20.43 16.56
C THR A 34 10.90 19.60 16.07
N ASP A 35 10.79 18.31 16.48
CA ASP A 35 9.85 17.32 15.96
C ASP A 35 9.92 17.17 14.43
N THR A 36 11.05 17.56 13.83
CA THR A 36 11.25 17.43 12.40
C THR A 36 11.46 15.96 12.04
N VAL A 37 10.66 15.46 11.09
CA VAL A 37 10.76 14.09 10.60
C VAL A 37 11.79 14.04 9.48
N TYR A 38 12.83 13.25 9.69
CA TYR A 38 13.82 12.92 8.68
C TYR A 38 13.50 11.54 8.10
N GLY A 39 13.21 11.50 6.83
CA GLY A 39 12.92 10.26 6.12
C GLY A 39 13.09 10.46 4.63
N ILE A 40 13.46 9.39 3.95
CA ILE A 40 13.49 9.39 2.49
C ILE A 40 12.04 9.28 2.03
N GLY A 41 11.46 10.34 1.50
CA GLY A 41 10.13 10.30 0.90
C GLY A 41 10.05 9.22 -0.20
N VAL A 42 8.83 8.81 -0.56
CA VAL A 42 8.60 7.77 -1.60
C VAL A 42 9.36 8.07 -2.89
N LEU A 43 9.44 9.33 -3.30
CA LEU A 43 10.23 9.78 -4.45
C LEU A 43 11.73 9.56 -4.23
N GLY A 44 12.26 9.84 -3.06
CA GLY A 44 13.67 9.63 -2.76
C GLY A 44 14.07 8.16 -2.78
N SER A 45 13.20 7.24 -2.34
CA SER A 45 13.47 5.80 -2.43
C SER A 45 13.42 5.25 -3.87
N LEU A 46 12.65 5.88 -4.75
CA LEU A 46 12.64 5.56 -6.18
C LEU A 46 13.84 6.12 -6.92
N GLU A 47 14.23 7.37 -6.62
CA GLU A 47 15.35 8.05 -7.24
C GLU A 47 16.71 7.49 -6.80
N ASN A 48 16.84 7.11 -5.54
CA ASN A 48 18.09 6.57 -4.98
C ASN A 48 18.25 5.04 -5.17
N GLY A 49 17.37 4.41 -5.97
CA GLY A 49 17.54 3.03 -6.41
C GLY A 49 17.70 2.01 -5.28
N TYR A 50 16.97 2.16 -4.19
CA TYR A 50 17.08 1.34 -2.97
C TYR A 50 18.42 1.47 -2.22
N LEU A 51 19.28 2.37 -2.61
CA LEU A 51 20.50 2.69 -1.87
C LEU A 51 20.08 3.54 -0.67
N ARG A 52 20.06 2.92 0.50
CA ARG A 52 19.86 3.61 1.77
C ARG A 52 21.07 4.48 2.03
N THR A 53 20.89 5.79 2.03
CA THR A 53 21.79 6.68 2.74
C THR A 53 21.30 6.64 4.20
N ASP A 54 21.92 5.85 5.02
CA ASP A 54 21.73 5.89 6.47
C ASP A 54 22.41 7.14 7.03
N GLU A 55 21.87 8.30 6.73
CA GLU A 55 22.26 9.52 7.44
C GLU A 55 21.71 9.39 8.86
N ILE A 56 22.61 9.38 9.83
CA ILE A 56 22.26 9.31 11.25
C ILE A 56 22.32 10.74 11.80
N HIS A 57 21.19 11.20 12.33
CA HIS A 57 21.13 12.50 12.98
C HIS A 57 21.36 12.32 14.48
N GLU A 58 22.39 12.96 15.03
CA GLU A 58 22.82 12.78 16.43
C GLU A 58 21.75 13.17 17.46
N ASN A 59 20.87 14.14 17.13
CA ASN A 59 19.80 14.61 18.02
C ASN A 59 18.42 14.07 17.66
N ALA A 60 18.33 12.91 16.99
CA ALA A 60 17.07 12.32 16.56
C ALA A 60 16.85 10.93 17.14
N ASP A 61 15.59 10.61 17.39
CA ASP A 61 15.15 9.26 17.75
C ASP A 61 14.72 8.51 16.49
N ARG A 62 15.18 7.27 16.35
CA ARG A 62 14.85 6.41 15.21
C ARG A 62 13.64 5.54 15.51
N TYR A 63 12.66 5.61 14.64
CA TYR A 63 11.43 4.82 14.66
C TYR A 63 11.42 3.81 13.53
N TYR A 64 10.79 2.66 13.78
CA TYR A 64 10.64 1.59 12.81
C TYR A 64 9.16 1.28 12.62
N GLN A 65 8.79 1.06 11.37
CA GLN A 65 7.45 0.60 11.00
C GLN A 65 7.57 -0.59 10.04
N PHE A 66 7.01 -1.72 10.45
CA PHE A 66 7.08 -2.95 9.70
C PHE A 66 5.68 -3.36 9.27
N CYS A 67 5.49 -3.49 7.96
CA CYS A 67 4.24 -3.95 7.38
C CYS A 67 4.36 -5.42 6.97
N THR A 68 3.23 -6.13 6.99
CA THR A 68 3.16 -7.53 6.61
C THR A 68 3.27 -7.68 5.08
N ALA A 69 4.11 -8.60 4.64
CA ALA A 69 4.17 -9.03 3.24
C ALA A 69 3.14 -10.15 3.02
N PHE A 70 2.11 -9.84 2.25
CA PHE A 70 1.09 -10.81 1.83
C PHE A 70 1.47 -11.47 0.50
N PRO A 71 0.86 -12.62 0.16
CA PRO A 71 1.01 -13.21 -1.16
C PRO A 71 0.59 -12.23 -2.26
N VAL A 72 1.27 -12.27 -3.40
CA VAL A 72 0.96 -11.42 -4.55
C VAL A 72 -0.46 -11.68 -5.08
N GLY A 73 -1.07 -10.67 -5.69
CA GLY A 73 -2.46 -10.72 -6.15
C GLY A 73 -2.80 -11.92 -7.02
N THR A 74 -1.90 -12.31 -7.94
CA THR A 74 -2.07 -13.52 -8.76
C THR A 74 -2.15 -14.79 -7.91
N ALA A 75 -1.36 -14.93 -6.86
CA ALA A 75 -1.39 -16.09 -5.97
C ALA A 75 -2.70 -16.13 -5.16
N LEU A 76 -3.13 -15.00 -4.64
CA LEU A 76 -4.42 -14.90 -3.94
C LEU A 76 -5.60 -15.23 -4.86
N ALA A 77 -5.58 -14.73 -6.09
CA ALA A 77 -6.63 -15.01 -7.07
C ALA A 77 -6.72 -16.50 -7.42
N GLN A 78 -5.59 -17.20 -7.50
CA GLN A 78 -5.54 -18.64 -7.80
C GLN A 78 -6.01 -19.54 -6.66
N THR A 79 -6.20 -19.03 -5.47
CA THR A 79 -6.78 -19.81 -4.37
C THR A 79 -8.25 -20.12 -4.58
N TRP A 80 -8.97 -19.29 -5.34
CA TRP A 80 -10.43 -19.32 -5.53
C TRP A 80 -11.19 -19.26 -4.20
N ASP A 81 -10.52 -18.83 -3.13
CA ASP A 81 -11.07 -18.71 -1.78
C ASP A 81 -11.35 -17.25 -1.44
N ILE A 82 -12.61 -16.85 -1.62
CA ILE A 82 -13.09 -15.50 -1.35
C ILE A 82 -12.90 -15.14 0.13
N ALA A 83 -13.14 -16.10 1.03
CA ALA A 83 -13.04 -15.87 2.46
C ALA A 83 -11.58 -15.63 2.89
N LEU A 84 -10.61 -16.27 2.22
CA LEU A 84 -9.20 -16.01 2.43
C LEU A 84 -8.82 -14.59 1.97
N VAL A 85 -9.27 -14.18 0.78
CA VAL A 85 -9.00 -12.84 0.25
C VAL A 85 -9.61 -11.76 1.15
N GLU A 86 -10.82 -11.98 1.67
CA GLU A 86 -11.47 -11.09 2.64
C GLU A 86 -10.62 -10.94 3.92
N LYS A 87 -10.09 -12.05 4.47
CA LYS A 87 -9.21 -12.00 5.65
C LYS A 87 -7.92 -11.22 5.40
N VAL A 88 -7.32 -11.36 4.21
CA VAL A 88 -6.15 -10.56 3.83
C VAL A 88 -6.52 -9.08 3.77
N GLY A 89 -7.67 -8.74 3.17
CA GLY A 89 -8.14 -7.36 3.13
C GLY A 89 -8.36 -6.75 4.52
N ILE A 90 -8.95 -7.52 5.44
CA ILE A 90 -9.14 -7.10 6.84
C ILE A 90 -7.79 -6.86 7.52
N ALA A 91 -6.84 -7.78 7.39
CA ALA A 91 -5.52 -7.64 8.00
C ALA A 91 -4.75 -6.41 7.46
N VAL A 92 -4.86 -6.12 6.17
CA VAL A 92 -4.27 -4.89 5.61
C VAL A 92 -4.99 -3.64 6.14
N ALA A 93 -6.30 -3.67 6.30
CA ALA A 93 -7.07 -2.55 6.84
C ALA A 93 -6.70 -2.26 8.31
N GLU A 94 -6.43 -3.29 9.11
CA GLU A 94 -5.93 -3.14 10.49
C GLU A 94 -4.55 -2.47 10.51
N GLU A 95 -3.65 -2.83 9.60
CA GLU A 95 -2.35 -2.14 9.45
C GLU A 95 -2.52 -0.69 8.96
N MET A 96 -3.47 -0.43 8.05
CA MET A 96 -3.77 0.94 7.61
C MET A 96 -4.22 1.82 8.77
N GLU A 97 -5.05 1.30 9.66
CA GLU A 97 -5.50 2.00 10.85
C GLU A 97 -4.32 2.28 11.80
N GLU A 98 -3.45 1.29 12.02
CA GLU A 98 -2.26 1.43 12.88
C GLU A 98 -1.30 2.50 12.36
N PHE A 99 -1.07 2.56 11.03
CA PHE A 99 -0.15 3.50 10.41
C PHE A 99 -0.82 4.79 9.90
N HIS A 100 -2.09 5.00 10.20
CA HIS A 100 -2.85 6.18 9.79
C HIS A 100 -2.84 6.42 8.27
N ILE A 101 -3.02 5.36 7.49
CA ILE A 101 -3.11 5.38 6.03
C ILE A 101 -4.58 5.52 5.63
N ASP A 102 -4.91 6.57 4.88
CA ASP A 102 -6.28 6.83 4.45
C ASP A 102 -6.65 6.07 3.17
N LEU A 103 -5.68 5.80 2.31
CA LEU A 103 -5.92 5.15 1.02
C LEU A 103 -4.79 4.19 0.64
N TRP A 104 -5.15 2.94 0.40
CA TRP A 104 -4.24 1.94 -0.15
C TRP A 104 -4.41 1.83 -1.68
N LEU A 105 -3.30 1.94 -2.43
CA LEU A 105 -3.29 1.89 -3.89
C LEU A 105 -3.18 0.44 -4.40
N ALA A 106 -4.12 -0.40 -3.98
CA ALA A 106 -4.25 -1.82 -4.35
C ALA A 106 -5.73 -2.26 -4.17
N PRO A 107 -6.11 -3.49 -4.58
CA PRO A 107 -5.38 -4.45 -5.41
C PRO A 107 -5.31 -4.06 -6.88
N GLY A 108 -4.39 -4.67 -7.62
CA GLY A 108 -4.34 -4.56 -9.08
C GLY A 108 -5.47 -5.35 -9.74
N LEU A 109 -6.51 -4.67 -10.23
CA LEU A 109 -7.67 -5.30 -10.89
C LEU A 109 -7.52 -5.40 -12.41
N ASN A 110 -6.34 -5.11 -12.93
CA ASN A 110 -6.04 -5.16 -14.34
C ASN A 110 -6.09 -6.59 -14.88
N ILE A 111 -6.31 -6.71 -16.20
CA ILE A 111 -6.25 -7.98 -16.90
C ILE A 111 -4.81 -8.24 -17.35
N GLN A 112 -4.31 -9.43 -17.10
CA GLN A 112 -3.03 -9.90 -17.63
C GLN A 112 -3.17 -10.16 -19.14
N ARG A 113 -2.86 -9.15 -19.97
CA ARG A 113 -3.02 -9.22 -21.43
C ARG A 113 -1.75 -9.63 -22.17
N ASN A 114 -0.61 -9.25 -21.63
CA ASN A 114 0.69 -9.48 -22.25
C ASN A 114 1.58 -10.26 -21.27
N PRO A 115 2.08 -11.44 -21.61
CA PRO A 115 2.95 -12.22 -20.72
C PRO A 115 4.28 -11.52 -20.40
N LEU A 116 4.69 -10.55 -21.23
CA LEU A 116 5.91 -9.76 -21.00
C LEU A 116 5.68 -8.55 -20.07
N CYS A 117 4.45 -8.32 -19.59
CA CYS A 117 4.18 -7.24 -18.65
C CYS A 117 4.79 -7.55 -17.27
N GLY A 118 5.74 -6.74 -16.84
CA GLY A 118 6.46 -6.92 -15.56
C GLY A 118 5.57 -6.81 -14.31
N ARG A 119 4.33 -6.29 -14.44
CA ARG A 119 3.38 -6.13 -13.34
C ARG A 119 2.29 -7.20 -13.28
N ASN A 120 2.37 -8.26 -14.08
CA ASN A 120 1.37 -9.32 -14.08
C ASN A 120 1.19 -10.01 -12.72
N PHE A 121 2.24 -10.06 -11.90
CA PHE A 121 2.21 -10.70 -10.57
C PHE A 121 1.21 -10.06 -9.60
N GLU A 122 0.89 -8.79 -9.77
CA GLU A 122 -0.03 -8.05 -8.88
C GLU A 122 -1.49 -8.08 -9.33
N TYR A 123 -1.78 -8.62 -10.53
CA TYR A 123 -3.12 -8.59 -11.10
C TYR A 123 -3.92 -9.84 -10.76
N TYR A 124 -5.19 -9.63 -10.41
CA TYR A 124 -6.12 -10.69 -10.04
C TYR A 124 -6.73 -11.45 -11.22
N SER A 125 -6.68 -10.95 -12.44
CA SER A 125 -7.32 -11.57 -13.58
C SER A 125 -6.37 -11.86 -14.74
N ALA A 126 -6.36 -13.13 -15.20
CA ALA A 126 -5.62 -13.57 -16.39
C ALA A 126 -6.48 -13.54 -17.67
N PHE A 127 -7.82 -13.55 -17.60
CA PHE A 127 -8.69 -13.71 -18.76
C PHE A 127 -9.89 -12.77 -18.81
N ARG A 128 -10.08 -12.16 -19.97
CA ARG A 128 -11.18 -11.23 -20.25
C ARG A 128 -12.57 -11.90 -20.29
N ASN A 129 -12.65 -13.23 -20.52
CA ASN A 129 -13.90 -13.94 -20.77
C ASN A 129 -14.41 -14.81 -19.62
N HIS A 130 -13.64 -14.99 -18.55
CA HIS A 130 -14.07 -15.73 -17.36
C HIS A 130 -14.00 -14.91 -16.06
N GLY A 131 -13.67 -13.63 -16.15
CA GLY A 131 -13.98 -12.70 -15.08
C GLY A 131 -15.50 -12.62 -14.98
N SER A 132 -16.10 -13.67 -14.43
CA SER A 132 -17.47 -13.63 -14.04
C SER A 132 -17.64 -12.38 -13.18
N SER A 133 -18.79 -11.75 -13.30
CA SER A 133 -19.20 -10.62 -12.45
C SER A 133 -19.01 -10.90 -10.94
N HIS A 134 -18.66 -12.12 -10.55
CA HIS A 134 -18.32 -12.56 -9.22
C HIS A 134 -16.93 -12.09 -8.73
N ASP A 135 -15.87 -12.21 -9.54
CA ASP A 135 -14.52 -11.87 -9.08
C ASP A 135 -14.33 -10.37 -8.88
N LYS A 136 -14.93 -9.57 -9.79
CA LYS A 136 -14.96 -8.11 -9.62
C LYS A 136 -15.81 -7.68 -8.44
N ARG A 137 -16.99 -8.31 -8.27
CA ARG A 137 -17.89 -7.98 -7.16
C ARG A 137 -17.33 -8.40 -5.80
N SER A 138 -16.62 -9.52 -5.71
CA SER A 138 -16.01 -9.94 -4.44
C SER A 138 -14.86 -9.03 -4.05
N ALA A 139 -13.98 -8.66 -4.98
CA ALA A 139 -12.94 -7.69 -4.72
C ALA A 139 -13.51 -6.31 -4.36
N GLU A 140 -14.48 -5.81 -5.14
CA GLU A 140 -15.17 -4.53 -4.85
C GLU A 140 -15.97 -4.57 -3.53
N GLN A 141 -16.63 -5.69 -3.20
CA GLN A 141 -17.39 -5.84 -1.96
C GLN A 141 -16.50 -5.97 -0.73
N THR A 142 -15.36 -6.63 -0.86
CA THR A 142 -14.33 -6.69 0.19
C THR A 142 -13.80 -5.29 0.47
N TRP A 143 -13.47 -4.54 -0.58
CA TRP A 143 -13.04 -3.16 -0.48
C TRP A 143 -14.06 -2.25 0.20
N LEU A 144 -15.32 -2.32 -0.22
CA LEU A 144 -16.40 -1.51 0.36
C LEU A 144 -16.72 -1.88 1.82
N ARG A 145 -16.37 -3.09 2.29
CA ARG A 145 -16.53 -3.48 3.69
C ARG A 145 -15.40 -2.98 4.58
N CYS A 146 -14.18 -2.90 4.06
CA CYS A 146 -13.03 -2.35 4.80
C CYS A 146 -13.11 -0.83 4.99
N TYR A 147 -13.96 -0.13 4.20
CA TYR A 147 -14.17 1.32 4.29
C TYR A 147 -15.48 1.74 4.98
N ARG A 148 -16.14 0.87 5.72
CA ARG A 148 -17.29 1.18 6.57
C ARG A 148 -16.99 0.94 8.03
#